data_2b6655964cdbeb6c3b4154419bf1dbc1
#
_entry.id   2b6655964cdbeb6c3b4154419bf1dbc1
#
_cell.length_a   1.000
_cell.length_b   1.000
_cell.length_c   1.000
_cell.angle_alpha   90.00
_cell.angle_beta   90.00
_cell.angle_gamma   90.00
#
_symmetry.space_group_name_H-M   'P 1'
#
loop_
_entity.id
_entity.type
_entity.pdbx_description
1 polymer ?
#
loop_
_entity_poly.entity_id
_entity_poly.type
_entity_poly.pdbx_seq_one_letter_code
_entity_poly.pdbx_strand_id
1 'polypeptide(L)'
;MNIYLCFFDSFDQIGEFDLPAMIDKVIDATGAEKIYYGGHSMGTTSFMVMANKKPEYQEKIILANFLAPIAFVDHMISPLRYIAPFAGSIDVSFSTWSHSQNKINEITVPELFT
;
A
#
# COMPACT_ATOMS: atom_id res chain seq x y z
N MET A 1 19.70 -9.28 -10.88
CA MET A 1 18.89 -8.46 -9.97
C MET A 1 18.40 -9.39 -8.88
N ASN A 2 18.90 -9.21 -7.65
CA ASN A 2 18.64 -10.16 -6.56
C ASN A 2 17.22 -10.00 -6.05
N ILE A 3 16.37 -10.98 -6.28
CA ILE A 3 14.97 -11.08 -5.81
C ILE A 3 14.83 -11.02 -4.27
N TYR A 4 15.93 -11.26 -3.55
CA TYR A 4 15.93 -11.26 -2.08
C TYR A 4 15.91 -9.86 -1.43
N LEU A 5 16.07 -8.78 -2.18
CA LEU A 5 16.07 -7.40 -1.65
C LEU A 5 14.67 -6.79 -1.51
N CYS A 6 13.65 -7.32 -2.17
CA CYS A 6 12.28 -6.79 -2.10
C CYS A 6 11.52 -7.09 -0.79
N PHE A 7 12.04 -7.98 0.07
CA PHE A 7 11.33 -8.40 1.30
C PHE A 7 11.64 -7.56 2.55
N PHE A 8 12.56 -6.60 2.46
CA PHE A 8 12.96 -5.75 3.58
C PHE A 8 12.79 -4.26 3.33
N ASP A 9 11.98 -3.87 2.35
CA ASP A 9 11.72 -2.46 2.14
C ASP A 9 10.90 -1.90 3.30
N SER A 10 11.53 -1.01 4.06
CA SER A 10 10.83 -0.28 5.12
C SER A 10 9.82 0.66 4.45
N PHE A 11 8.75 1.03 5.19
CA PHE A 11 7.80 2.04 4.72
C PHE A 11 8.47 3.35 4.26
N ASP A 12 9.68 3.62 4.75
CA ASP A 12 10.53 4.75 4.35
C ASP A 12 11.01 4.59 2.89
N GLN A 13 11.47 3.40 2.52
CA GLN A 13 11.88 3.08 1.14
C GLN A 13 10.69 3.04 0.18
N ILE A 14 9.57 2.47 0.62
CA ILE A 14 8.33 2.47 -0.16
C ILE A 14 7.90 3.91 -0.47
N GLY A 15 7.95 4.82 0.53
CA GLY A 15 7.61 6.22 0.34
C GLY A 15 8.62 6.97 -0.54
N GLU A 16 9.90 6.65 -0.45
CA GLU A 16 10.94 7.35 -1.17
C GLU A 16 11.11 6.89 -2.63
N PHE A 17 10.93 5.61 -2.92
CA PHE A 17 11.22 5.04 -4.24
C PHE A 17 10.00 4.43 -4.92
N ASP A 18 9.24 3.57 -4.25
CA ASP A 18 8.17 2.82 -4.89
C ASP A 18 6.97 3.70 -5.20
N LEU A 19 6.51 4.48 -4.24
CA LEU A 19 5.33 5.32 -4.44
C LEU A 19 5.52 6.36 -5.54
N PRO A 20 6.65 7.10 -5.62
CA PRO A 20 6.96 7.94 -6.77
C PRO A 20 6.93 7.20 -8.11
N ALA A 21 7.56 6.02 -8.17
CA ALA A 21 7.59 5.22 -9.40
C ALA A 21 6.19 4.75 -9.82
N MET A 22 5.32 4.40 -8.85
CA MET A 22 3.92 4.05 -9.13
C MET A 22 3.13 5.25 -9.65
N ILE A 23 3.31 6.43 -9.06
CA ILE A 23 2.64 7.68 -9.51
C ILE A 23 3.06 7.99 -10.94
N ASP A 24 4.35 7.97 -11.25
CA ASP A 24 4.86 8.21 -12.59
C ASP A 24 4.30 7.21 -13.58
N LYS A 25 4.27 5.92 -13.22
CA LYS A 25 3.70 4.88 -14.07
C LYS A 25 2.23 5.09 -14.39
N VAL A 26 1.44 5.52 -13.41
CA VAL A 26 0.01 5.82 -13.61
C VAL A 26 -0.17 7.03 -14.51
N ILE A 27 0.58 8.10 -14.30
CA ILE A 27 0.55 9.30 -15.12
C ILE A 27 0.93 8.98 -16.57
N ASP A 28 2.02 8.23 -16.78
CA ASP A 28 2.47 7.82 -18.11
C ASP A 28 1.43 6.95 -18.82
N ALA A 29 0.81 6.01 -18.10
CA ALA A 29 -0.16 5.09 -18.69
C ALA A 29 -1.51 5.75 -19.01
N THR A 30 -1.90 6.78 -18.25
CA THR A 30 -3.21 7.45 -18.39
C THR A 30 -3.13 8.75 -19.18
N GLY A 31 -1.96 9.36 -19.30
CA GLY A 31 -1.78 10.70 -19.87
C GLY A 31 -2.36 11.81 -18.97
N ALA A 32 -2.70 11.52 -17.72
CA ALA A 32 -3.21 12.50 -16.78
C ALA A 32 -2.08 13.38 -16.24
N GLU A 33 -2.32 14.67 -16.08
CA GLU A 33 -1.34 15.58 -15.47
C GLU A 33 -1.25 15.41 -13.95
N LYS A 34 -2.39 15.07 -13.34
CA LYS A 34 -2.53 14.90 -11.88
C LYS A 34 -3.48 13.75 -11.57
N ILE A 35 -3.30 13.14 -10.40
CA ILE A 35 -4.08 11.99 -9.95
C ILE A 35 -4.67 12.20 -8.56
N TYR A 36 -5.65 11.39 -8.20
CA TYR A 36 -6.15 11.27 -6.83
C TYR A 36 -5.40 10.15 -6.11
N TYR A 37 -5.10 10.35 -4.84
CA TYR A 37 -4.45 9.36 -4.01
C TYR A 37 -5.38 8.87 -2.90
N GLY A 38 -5.49 7.55 -2.73
CA GLY A 38 -6.16 6.92 -1.60
C GLY A 38 -5.18 6.04 -0.83
N GLY A 39 -4.88 6.40 0.41
CA GLY A 39 -3.99 5.64 1.29
C GLY A 39 -4.75 5.04 2.47
N HIS A 40 -4.48 3.77 2.80
CA HIS A 40 -4.97 3.11 4.00
C HIS A 40 -3.82 2.62 4.86
N SER A 41 -3.86 2.89 6.18
CA SER A 41 -2.87 2.44 7.15
C SER A 41 -1.43 2.78 6.70
N MET A 42 -0.58 1.81 6.40
CA MET A 42 0.80 2.01 5.96
C MET A 42 0.91 2.87 4.68
N GLY A 43 -0.09 2.83 3.77
CA GLY A 43 -0.11 3.69 2.59
C GLY A 43 -0.15 5.18 2.94
N THR A 44 -0.74 5.56 4.08
CA THR A 44 -0.73 6.94 4.55
C THR A 44 0.65 7.36 5.03
N THR A 45 1.36 6.47 5.73
CA THR A 45 2.74 6.70 6.18
C THR A 45 3.69 6.87 4.99
N SER A 46 3.60 5.96 4.00
CA SER A 46 4.42 6.03 2.78
C SER A 46 4.19 7.32 2.00
N PHE A 47 2.93 7.80 1.94
CA PHE A 47 2.63 9.10 1.33
C PHE A 47 3.28 10.26 2.09
N MET A 48 3.24 10.26 3.43
CA MET A 48 3.86 11.31 4.24
C MET A 48 5.38 11.31 4.08
N VAL A 49 6.00 10.13 3.96
CA VAL A 49 7.44 10.00 3.66
C VAL A 49 7.75 10.58 2.29
N MET A 50 6.99 10.21 1.26
CA MET A 50 7.14 10.77 -0.09
C MET A 50 7.00 12.28 -0.08
N ALA A 51 5.94 12.80 0.53
CA ALA A 51 5.67 14.23 0.56
C ALA A 51 6.77 15.04 1.26
N ASN A 52 7.46 14.42 2.22
CA ASN A 52 8.58 15.04 2.92
C ASN A 52 9.90 14.96 2.14
N LYS A 53 10.21 13.77 1.58
CA LYS A 53 11.49 13.53 0.89
C LYS A 53 11.47 13.99 -0.57
N LYS A 54 10.31 13.99 -1.20
CA LYS A 54 10.11 14.35 -2.62
C LYS A 54 8.90 15.27 -2.77
N PRO A 55 9.00 16.52 -2.30
CA PRO A 55 7.88 17.46 -2.28
C PRO A 55 7.32 17.76 -3.68
N GLU A 56 8.10 17.60 -4.75
CA GLU A 56 7.66 17.76 -6.13
C GLU A 56 6.51 16.83 -6.53
N TYR A 57 6.39 15.66 -5.88
CA TYR A 57 5.29 14.73 -6.15
C TYR A 57 3.95 15.20 -5.60
N GLN A 58 3.95 16.13 -4.65
CA GLN A 58 2.70 16.74 -4.15
C GLN A 58 1.97 17.50 -5.26
N GLU A 59 2.70 18.09 -6.19
CA GLU A 59 2.12 18.84 -7.32
C GLU A 59 1.37 17.92 -8.30
N LYS A 60 1.69 16.63 -8.33
CA LYS A 60 1.04 15.60 -9.14
C LYS A 60 -0.26 15.07 -8.50
N ILE A 61 -0.57 15.46 -7.26
CA ILE A 61 -1.73 14.97 -6.51
C ILE A 61 -2.79 16.06 -6.41
N ILE A 62 -4.00 15.77 -6.88
CA ILE A 62 -5.17 16.67 -6.77
C ILE A 62 -5.69 16.65 -5.33
N LEU A 63 -5.86 15.46 -4.78
CA LEU A 63 -6.40 15.23 -3.44
C LEU A 63 -5.87 13.90 -2.90
N ALA A 64 -5.44 13.88 -1.65
CA ALA A 64 -5.06 12.69 -0.93
C ALA A 64 -6.08 12.38 0.18
N ASN A 65 -6.72 11.21 0.10
CA ASN A 65 -7.61 10.69 1.13
C ASN A 65 -6.87 9.68 2.01
N PHE A 66 -6.91 9.87 3.31
CA PHE A 66 -6.25 8.99 4.27
C PHE A 66 -7.28 8.26 5.14
N LEU A 67 -7.25 6.94 5.06
CA LEU A 67 -8.05 6.05 5.88
C LEU A 67 -7.15 5.40 6.93
N ALA A 68 -7.54 5.47 8.21
CA ALA A 68 -6.74 5.01 9.34
C ALA A 68 -5.29 5.54 9.28
N PRO A 69 -5.07 6.87 9.26
CA PRO A 69 -3.76 7.46 9.06
C PRO A 69 -2.80 7.12 10.22
N ILE A 70 -1.56 6.73 9.86
CA ILE A 70 -0.49 6.46 10.80
C ILE A 70 0.68 7.38 10.45
N ALA A 71 0.96 8.37 11.32
CA ALA A 71 2.06 9.30 11.13
C ALA A 71 3.30 8.95 11.97
N PHE A 72 3.11 8.43 13.17
CA PHE A 72 4.18 8.13 14.12
C PHE A 72 3.99 6.73 14.71
N VAL A 73 5.06 5.94 14.73
CA VAL A 73 5.06 4.54 15.21
C VAL A 73 5.99 4.31 16.40
N ASP A 74 6.74 5.33 16.83
CA ASP A 74 7.82 5.22 17.83
C ASP A 74 7.35 4.71 19.20
N HIS A 75 6.09 4.98 19.55
CA HIS A 75 5.50 4.61 20.84
C HIS A 75 4.39 3.57 20.72
N MET A 76 4.39 2.79 19.64
CA MET A 76 3.37 1.74 19.45
C MET A 76 3.59 0.58 20.42
N ILE A 77 2.90 0.63 21.56
CA ILE A 77 2.79 -0.50 22.50
C ILE A 77 1.63 -1.37 22.01
N SER A 78 1.89 -2.20 21.02
CA SER A 78 0.89 -3.16 20.53
C SER A 78 1.25 -4.57 21.01
N PRO A 79 0.28 -5.33 21.56
CA PRO A 79 0.46 -6.75 21.84
C PRO A 79 0.83 -7.55 20.59
N LEU A 80 0.55 -7.03 19.38
CA LEU A 80 0.98 -7.59 18.10
C LEU A 80 2.50 -7.74 17.99
N ARG A 81 3.30 -6.96 18.73
CA ARG A 81 4.75 -7.10 18.77
C ARG A 81 5.19 -8.49 19.26
N TYR A 82 4.41 -9.11 20.15
CA TYR A 82 4.70 -10.46 20.67
C TYR A 82 4.26 -11.55 19.67
N ILE A 83 3.37 -11.23 18.76
CA ILE A 83 2.86 -12.15 17.73
C ILE A 83 3.68 -12.03 16.44
N ALA A 84 4.45 -10.97 16.27
CA ALA A 84 5.28 -10.71 15.08
C ALA A 84 6.18 -11.89 14.66
N PRO A 85 6.81 -12.67 15.58
CA PRO A 85 7.57 -13.85 15.20
C PRO A 85 6.75 -14.95 14.52
N PHE A 86 5.42 -14.94 14.72
CA PHE A 86 4.46 -15.88 14.11
C PHE A 86 3.75 -15.29 12.89
N ALA A 87 4.09 -14.06 12.50
CA ALA A 87 3.42 -13.34 11.41
C ALA A 87 3.47 -14.10 10.08
N GLY A 88 4.54 -14.82 9.79
CA GLY A 88 4.65 -15.64 8.59
C GLY A 88 3.56 -16.70 8.46
N SER A 89 3.14 -17.30 9.56
CA SER A 89 2.05 -18.28 9.57
C SER A 89 0.67 -17.63 9.40
N ILE A 90 0.51 -16.41 9.92
CA ILE A 90 -0.72 -15.62 9.79
C ILE A 90 -0.86 -15.08 8.37
N ASP A 91 0.23 -14.66 7.75
CA ASP A 91 0.25 -14.13 6.39
C ASP A 91 -0.15 -15.21 5.37
N VAL A 92 0.34 -16.43 5.49
CA VAL A 92 -0.07 -17.56 4.66
C VAL A 92 -1.56 -17.85 4.82
N SER A 93 -2.08 -17.82 6.04
CA SER A 93 -3.52 -18.06 6.29
C SER A 93 -4.37 -16.94 5.71
N PHE A 94 -3.95 -15.69 5.84
CA PHE A 94 -4.67 -14.53 5.30
C PHE A 94 -4.64 -14.49 3.77
N SER A 95 -3.51 -14.79 3.15
CA SER A 95 -3.40 -14.86 1.68
C SER A 95 -4.25 -15.99 1.11
N THR A 96 -4.31 -17.15 1.77
CA THR A 96 -5.16 -18.27 1.38
C THR A 96 -6.64 -17.92 1.52
N TRP A 97 -7.03 -17.24 2.59
CA TRP A 97 -8.39 -16.75 2.79
C TRP A 97 -8.79 -15.70 1.74
N SER A 98 -7.92 -14.73 1.47
CA SER A 98 -8.13 -13.68 0.46
C SER A 98 -8.27 -14.27 -0.94
N HIS A 99 -7.44 -15.24 -1.29
CA HIS A 99 -7.54 -15.94 -2.57
C HIS A 99 -8.87 -16.73 -2.71
N SER A 100 -9.32 -17.35 -1.62
CA SER A 100 -10.61 -18.04 -1.58
C SER A 100 -11.80 -17.08 -1.78
N GLN A 101 -11.75 -15.87 -1.18
CA GLN A 101 -12.79 -14.84 -1.35
C GLN A 101 -12.86 -14.31 -2.78
N ASN A 102 -11.70 -14.05 -3.40
CA ASN A 102 -11.65 -13.63 -4.81
C ASN A 102 -12.27 -14.66 -5.74
N LYS A 103 -12.01 -15.95 -5.50
CA LYS A 103 -12.59 -17.03 -6.29
C LYS A 103 -14.12 -17.16 -6.11
N ILE A 104 -14.63 -16.86 -4.92
CA ILE A 104 -16.07 -16.82 -4.65
C ILE A 104 -16.72 -15.65 -5.40
N ASN A 105 -16.09 -14.49 -5.41
CA ASN A 105 -16.58 -13.30 -6.11
C ASN A 105 -16.61 -13.49 -7.64
N GLU A 106 -15.64 -14.18 -8.20
CA GLU A 106 -15.61 -14.52 -9.63
C GLU A 106 -16.76 -15.46 -10.04
N ILE A 107 -17.22 -16.31 -9.13
CA ILE A 107 -18.34 -17.24 -9.38
C ILE A 107 -19.70 -16.55 -9.24
N THR A 108 -19.82 -15.56 -8.37
CA THR A 108 -21.11 -14.97 -7.99
C THR A 108 -21.50 -13.74 -8.83
N VAL A 109 -20.54 -13.00 -9.38
CA VAL A 109 -20.81 -11.75 -10.12
C VAL A 109 -21.43 -11.96 -11.51
N PRO A 110 -21.08 -12.98 -12.30
CA PRO A 110 -21.70 -13.17 -13.62
C PRO A 110 -23.18 -13.55 -13.60
N GLU A 111 -23.66 -14.17 -12.52
CA GLU A 111 -25.06 -14.65 -12.45
C GLU A 111 -26.06 -13.58 -11.96
N LEU A 112 -25.58 -12.45 -11.44
CA LEU A 112 -26.44 -11.39 -10.91
C LEU A 112 -26.88 -10.35 -11.97
N PHE A 113 -26.31 -10.42 -13.19
CA PHE A 113 -26.56 -9.43 -14.25
C PHE A 113 -27.09 -10.06 -15.58
N THR A 114 -27.51 -11.29 -15.57
CA THR A 114 -28.29 -11.92 -16.63
C THR A 114 -29.74 -12.09 -16.20
#